data_3616458c71881d7c761a71ab8d65f802
#
_entry.id   3616458c71881d7c761a71ab8d65f802
#
_cell.length_a   1.000
_cell.length_b   1.000
_cell.length_c   1.000
_cell.angle_alpha   90.00
_cell.angle_beta   90.00
_cell.angle_gamma   90.00
#
_symmetry.space_group_name_H-M   'P 1'
#
loop_
_entity.id
_entity.type
_entity.pdbx_description
1 polymer ?
#
loop_
_entity_poly.entity_id
_entity_poly.type
_entity_poly.pdbx_seq_one_letter_code
_entity_poly.pdbx_strand_id
1 'polypeptide(L)'
;MVNTLLEPQTLEELADAVRDAGRIEVLGSGSHVTFDVRGPQGCAGLDDWSVALGHPTTLMTHRLSGIVEHHPEDMVVVVRAGTRLTDLQNSLAERGQCIPWASPLGDIGTVGGLLALGLPNGLEARCGGWRDWCLGMTIVRPDGRVARSGSQAVKSVAGYDVHKLMIGARGTLGVIAEVILRTLPLGARPEPSWTATGDLSADNLRIQRTLATDFAALLAAARGLPQVADEATSTLWSADAELPRFEHDWVMRAGCGSRNLEPFDAVHAGWMRRAKKLLDPEGKLNPGALEAI
;
A
#
# COMPACT_ATOMS: atom_id res chain seq x y z
N MET A 1 -24.52 -11.99 12.11
CA MET A 1 -23.54 -12.92 11.52
C MET A 1 -22.25 -12.72 12.27
N VAL A 2 -21.58 -13.80 12.68
CA VAL A 2 -20.30 -13.71 13.41
C VAL A 2 -19.22 -13.30 12.42
N ASN A 3 -18.55 -12.18 12.68
CA ASN A 3 -17.41 -11.75 11.90
C ASN A 3 -16.24 -12.70 12.18
N THR A 4 -15.71 -13.32 11.14
CA THR A 4 -14.57 -14.21 11.26
C THR A 4 -13.29 -13.42 11.01
N LEU A 5 -12.40 -13.39 12.01
CA LEU A 5 -11.05 -12.83 11.88
C LEU A 5 -10.07 -13.97 11.61
N LEU A 6 -9.32 -13.86 10.53
CA LEU A 6 -8.27 -14.80 10.13
C LEU A 6 -6.90 -14.12 10.21
N GLU A 7 -5.96 -14.76 10.92
CA GLU A 7 -4.61 -14.21 11.15
C GLU A 7 -3.53 -15.27 10.84
N PRO A 8 -3.33 -15.62 9.56
CA PRO A 8 -2.37 -16.64 9.17
C PRO A 8 -0.92 -16.24 9.53
N GLN A 9 -0.15 -17.23 9.97
CA GLN A 9 1.27 -17.07 10.33
C GLN A 9 2.20 -17.69 9.29
N THR A 10 1.67 -18.59 8.47
CA THR A 10 2.43 -19.27 7.40
C THR A 10 1.78 -19.05 6.04
N LEU A 11 2.54 -19.27 4.98
CA LEU A 11 2.04 -19.21 3.61
C LEU A 11 0.94 -20.25 3.34
N GLU A 12 1.06 -21.42 3.95
CA GLU A 12 0.09 -22.49 3.82
C GLU A 12 -1.23 -22.11 4.50
N GLU A 13 -1.18 -21.64 5.74
CA GLU A 13 -2.37 -21.13 6.45
C GLU A 13 -3.03 -19.98 5.68
N LEU A 14 -2.24 -19.08 5.08
CA LEU A 14 -2.77 -18.00 4.25
C LEU A 14 -3.49 -18.56 3.01
N ALA A 15 -2.89 -19.54 2.34
CA ALA A 15 -3.47 -20.14 1.14
C ALA A 15 -4.80 -20.85 1.46
N ASP A 16 -4.83 -21.60 2.57
CA ASP A 16 -6.03 -22.29 3.06
C ASP A 16 -7.11 -21.28 3.46
N ALA A 17 -6.76 -20.27 4.25
CA ALA A 17 -7.68 -19.21 4.65
C ALA A 17 -8.32 -18.50 3.44
N VAL A 18 -7.52 -18.17 2.44
CA VAL A 18 -8.04 -17.56 1.21
C VAL A 18 -8.91 -18.53 0.43
N ARG A 19 -8.55 -19.82 0.32
CA ARG A 19 -9.33 -20.82 -0.43
C ARG A 19 -10.71 -21.03 0.18
N ASP A 20 -10.75 -21.20 1.51
CA ASP A 20 -11.94 -21.66 2.23
C ASP A 20 -12.91 -20.52 2.56
N ALA A 21 -12.42 -19.28 2.63
CA ALA A 21 -13.27 -18.13 2.85
C ALA A 21 -14.12 -17.78 1.62
N GLY A 22 -15.28 -17.18 1.84
CA GLY A 22 -16.10 -16.57 0.81
C GLY A 22 -15.55 -15.21 0.36
N ARG A 23 -16.26 -14.14 0.64
CA ARG A 23 -15.74 -12.77 0.46
C ARG A 23 -14.86 -12.39 1.63
N ILE A 24 -13.70 -11.84 1.35
CA ILE A 24 -12.71 -11.45 2.37
C ILE A 24 -12.23 -10.03 2.15
N GLU A 25 -12.03 -9.35 3.26
CA GLU A 25 -11.29 -8.12 3.32
C GLU A 25 -9.87 -8.41 3.80
N VAL A 26 -8.89 -7.98 3.00
CA VAL A 26 -7.47 -8.21 3.27
C VAL A 26 -6.85 -6.95 3.83
N LEU A 27 -6.26 -7.08 5.02
CA LEU A 27 -5.58 -6.00 5.72
C LEU A 27 -4.13 -6.42 6.07
N GLY A 28 -3.24 -5.43 6.18
CA GLY A 28 -1.93 -5.59 6.79
C GLY A 28 -2.05 -5.63 8.32
N SER A 29 -1.57 -4.57 8.98
CA SER A 29 -1.75 -4.33 10.43
C SER A 29 -2.97 -3.46 10.75
N GLY A 30 -3.73 -3.02 9.76
CA GLY A 30 -4.82 -2.09 9.96
C GLY A 30 -4.41 -0.62 10.18
N SER A 31 -3.12 -0.31 10.24
CA SER A 31 -2.62 1.05 10.56
C SER A 31 -3.01 2.13 9.55
N HIS A 32 -3.28 1.75 8.29
CA HIS A 32 -3.71 2.66 7.22
C HIS A 32 -5.20 2.46 6.84
N VAL A 33 -5.93 1.65 7.56
CA VAL A 33 -7.32 1.38 7.25
C VAL A 33 -8.21 2.55 7.64
N THR A 34 -7.77 3.40 8.58
CA THR A 34 -8.40 4.69 8.81
C THR A 34 -8.51 5.53 7.53
N PHE A 35 -7.70 5.20 6.53
CA PHE A 35 -7.79 5.82 5.21
C PHE A 35 -9.04 5.46 4.41
N ASP A 36 -9.73 4.34 4.73
CA ASP A 36 -10.82 3.86 3.87
C ASP A 36 -12.16 3.62 4.59
N VAL A 37 -12.23 3.56 5.91
CA VAL A 37 -13.32 2.84 6.57
C VAL A 37 -13.99 3.50 7.77
N ARG A 38 -13.69 4.72 8.14
CA ARG A 38 -14.47 5.37 9.19
C ARG A 38 -15.82 5.88 8.65
N GLY A 39 -16.88 5.19 9.04
CA GLY A 39 -18.21 5.76 9.04
C GLY A 39 -18.27 7.01 9.93
N PRO A 40 -19.36 7.82 9.86
CA PRO A 40 -19.46 9.13 10.52
C PRO A 40 -19.35 9.10 12.07
N GLN A 41 -19.07 7.96 12.68
CA GLN A 41 -19.00 7.75 14.13
C GLN A 41 -17.80 6.92 14.57
N GLY A 42 -16.61 7.14 14.02
CA GLY A 42 -15.34 6.63 14.54
C GLY A 42 -15.40 5.22 15.12
N CYS A 43 -15.10 4.20 14.33
CA CYS A 43 -15.06 2.81 14.80
C CYS A 43 -13.97 2.62 15.87
N ALA A 44 -14.35 2.19 17.07
CA ALA A 44 -13.48 2.08 18.24
C ALA A 44 -12.76 0.73 18.37
N GLY A 45 -12.90 -0.21 17.42
CA GLY A 45 -12.28 -1.54 17.48
C GLY A 45 -12.36 -2.34 16.18
N LEU A 46 -11.55 -3.40 16.09
CA LEU A 46 -11.51 -4.32 14.94
C LEU A 46 -12.87 -4.99 14.69
N ASP A 47 -13.68 -5.19 15.73
CA ASP A 47 -14.98 -5.84 15.64
C ASP A 47 -16.03 -4.97 14.89
N ASP A 48 -15.88 -3.65 14.93
CA ASP A 48 -16.76 -2.73 14.22
C ASP A 48 -16.47 -2.63 12.71
N TRP A 49 -15.33 -3.06 12.29
CA TRP A 49 -14.81 -2.91 10.93
C TRP A 49 -15.47 -3.81 9.92
N SER A 50 -15.53 -5.08 10.22
CA SER A 50 -16.17 -6.09 9.39
C SER A 50 -17.68 -5.81 9.22
N VAL A 51 -18.30 -5.20 10.23
CA VAL A 51 -19.71 -4.75 10.18
C VAL A 51 -19.85 -3.54 9.26
N ALA A 52 -18.95 -2.56 9.34
CA ALA A 52 -19.00 -1.35 8.54
C ALA A 52 -18.81 -1.61 7.04
N LEU A 53 -18.04 -2.66 6.69
CA LEU A 53 -17.78 -3.05 5.30
C LEU A 53 -18.77 -4.10 4.77
N GLY A 54 -19.61 -4.66 5.64
CA GLY A 54 -20.57 -5.71 5.25
C GLY A 54 -19.90 -7.00 4.78
N HIS A 55 -18.63 -7.24 5.16
CA HIS A 55 -17.89 -8.45 4.83
C HIS A 55 -17.84 -9.40 6.01
N PRO A 56 -18.23 -10.67 5.81
CA PRO A 56 -18.28 -11.63 6.90
C PRO A 56 -16.91 -12.13 7.39
N THR A 57 -15.84 -11.85 6.64
CA THR A 57 -14.48 -12.35 6.95
C THR A 57 -13.44 -11.27 6.73
N THR A 58 -12.64 -10.99 7.75
CA THR A 58 -11.46 -10.14 7.69
C THR A 58 -10.20 -10.99 7.78
N LEU A 59 -9.26 -10.82 6.87
CA LEU A 59 -7.97 -11.51 6.85
C LEU A 59 -6.86 -10.50 7.11
N MET A 60 -6.16 -10.65 8.24
CA MET A 60 -5.03 -9.79 8.62
C MET A 60 -3.71 -10.53 8.40
N THR A 61 -2.81 -9.90 7.64
CA THR A 61 -1.50 -10.51 7.31
C THR A 61 -0.39 -10.16 8.29
N HIS A 62 -0.63 -9.34 9.31
CA HIS A 62 0.40 -8.82 10.22
C HIS A 62 1.17 -9.92 10.96
N ARG A 63 0.59 -11.11 11.18
CA ARG A 63 1.29 -12.26 11.80
C ARG A 63 2.17 -13.02 10.81
N LEU A 64 1.96 -12.86 9.52
CA LEU A 64 2.85 -13.38 8.49
C LEU A 64 4.04 -12.43 8.33
N SER A 65 4.94 -12.42 9.32
CA SER A 65 6.01 -11.44 9.47
C SER A 65 7.40 -12.09 9.57
N GLY A 66 8.43 -11.27 9.43
CA GLY A 66 9.84 -11.64 9.51
C GLY A 66 10.57 -11.58 8.17
N ILE A 67 11.89 -11.49 8.25
CA ILE A 67 12.79 -11.60 7.10
C ILE A 67 12.95 -13.09 6.80
N VAL A 68 12.74 -13.48 5.54
CA VAL A 68 12.92 -14.85 5.06
C VAL A 68 14.38 -15.09 4.67
N GLU A 69 14.94 -14.16 3.88
CA GLU A 69 16.33 -14.20 3.42
C GLU A 69 16.86 -12.76 3.32
N HIS A 70 18.14 -12.59 3.61
CA HIS A 70 18.83 -11.31 3.41
C HIS A 70 20.20 -11.56 2.81
N HIS A 71 20.46 -10.98 1.65
CA HIS A 71 21.71 -11.06 0.90
C HIS A 71 22.31 -9.65 0.80
N PRO A 72 23.06 -9.20 1.82
CA PRO A 72 23.58 -7.83 1.87
C PRO A 72 24.53 -7.51 0.72
N GLU A 73 25.31 -8.48 0.27
CA GLU A 73 26.26 -8.35 -0.86
C GLU A 73 25.55 -8.10 -2.19
N ASP A 74 24.34 -8.64 -2.36
CA ASP A 74 23.50 -8.46 -3.55
C ASP A 74 22.50 -7.31 -3.39
N MET A 75 22.45 -6.69 -2.20
CA MET A 75 21.47 -5.66 -1.84
C MET A 75 20.01 -6.12 -2.03
N VAL A 76 19.70 -7.35 -1.61
CA VAL A 76 18.39 -7.96 -1.74
C VAL A 76 17.91 -8.52 -0.41
N VAL A 77 16.66 -8.29 -0.09
CA VAL A 77 15.96 -8.89 1.05
C VAL A 77 14.64 -9.52 0.61
N VAL A 78 14.36 -10.71 1.12
CA VAL A 78 13.06 -11.36 1.01
C VAL A 78 12.36 -11.25 2.36
N VAL A 79 11.19 -10.63 2.36
CA VAL A 79 10.47 -10.30 3.59
C VAL A 79 9.01 -10.70 3.48
N ARG A 80 8.43 -11.21 4.56
CA ARG A 80 7.00 -11.51 4.65
C ARG A 80 6.17 -10.24 4.70
N ALA A 81 5.02 -10.25 4.05
CA ALA A 81 4.18 -9.07 3.81
C ALA A 81 3.68 -8.40 5.10
N GLY A 82 3.48 -9.16 6.17
CA GLY A 82 3.05 -8.67 7.48
C GLY A 82 4.14 -8.01 8.32
N THR A 83 5.40 -8.02 7.87
CA THR A 83 6.50 -7.38 8.57
C THR A 83 6.28 -5.87 8.63
N ARG A 84 6.39 -5.28 9.81
CA ARG A 84 6.35 -3.82 9.95
C ARG A 84 7.54 -3.19 9.25
N LEU A 85 7.32 -2.08 8.57
CA LEU A 85 8.42 -1.39 7.88
C LEU A 85 9.51 -0.94 8.86
N THR A 86 9.13 -0.46 10.04
CA THR A 86 10.07 -0.09 11.12
C THR A 86 10.99 -1.25 11.49
N ASP A 87 10.43 -2.46 11.67
CA ASP A 87 11.21 -3.64 12.07
C ASP A 87 12.16 -4.06 10.95
N LEU A 88 11.70 -3.99 9.70
CA LEU A 88 12.55 -4.24 8.53
C LEU A 88 13.70 -3.23 8.46
N GLN A 89 13.42 -1.93 8.58
CA GLN A 89 14.43 -0.88 8.55
C GLN A 89 15.49 -1.06 9.64
N ASN A 90 15.07 -1.39 10.88
CA ASN A 90 15.98 -1.66 11.99
C ASN A 90 16.91 -2.85 11.69
N SER A 91 16.34 -3.95 11.21
CA SER A 91 17.13 -5.15 10.87
C SER A 91 18.11 -4.91 9.71
N LEU A 92 17.71 -4.13 8.71
CA LEU A 92 18.58 -3.77 7.59
C LEU A 92 19.70 -2.82 8.02
N ALA A 93 19.41 -1.88 8.95
CA ALA A 93 20.38 -0.93 9.46
C ALA A 93 21.53 -1.63 10.20
N GLU A 94 21.29 -2.75 10.90
CA GLU A 94 22.32 -3.60 11.50
C GLU A 94 23.35 -4.12 10.49
N ARG A 95 22.97 -4.18 9.21
CA ARG A 95 23.82 -4.56 8.08
C ARG A 95 24.23 -3.39 7.19
N GLY A 96 24.02 -2.15 7.68
CA GLY A 96 24.37 -0.92 6.95
C GLY A 96 23.50 -0.65 5.73
N GLN A 97 22.27 -1.18 5.68
CA GLN A 97 21.35 -1.06 4.56
C GLN A 97 20.00 -0.49 4.99
N CYS A 98 19.19 -0.06 4.04
CA CYS A 98 17.83 0.41 4.25
C CYS A 98 16.96 0.19 3.00
N ILE A 99 15.65 0.25 3.18
CA ILE A 99 14.70 0.53 2.10
C ILE A 99 14.63 2.05 1.94
N PRO A 100 14.73 2.60 0.72
CA PRO A 100 14.67 4.05 0.48
C PRO A 100 13.22 4.54 0.57
N TRP A 101 12.74 4.58 1.79
CA TRP A 101 11.40 5.04 2.12
C TRP A 101 11.46 6.26 3.01
N ALA A 102 10.63 7.25 2.73
CA ALA A 102 10.35 8.36 3.63
C ALA A 102 8.88 8.74 3.49
N SER A 103 8.21 8.89 4.62
CA SER A 103 6.83 9.34 4.70
C SER A 103 6.71 10.40 5.78
N PRO A 104 5.89 11.45 5.58
CA PRO A 104 5.58 12.41 6.63
C PRO A 104 4.96 11.78 7.88
N LEU A 105 4.40 10.58 7.73
CA LEU A 105 3.81 9.79 8.83
C LEU A 105 4.81 8.83 9.48
N GLY A 106 6.08 8.82 9.03
CA GLY A 106 7.09 7.85 9.49
C GLY A 106 6.94 6.47 8.87
N ASP A 107 7.62 5.49 9.47
CA ASP A 107 7.69 4.10 8.98
C ASP A 107 6.53 3.26 9.53
N ILE A 108 5.29 3.72 9.35
CA ILE A 108 4.10 3.02 9.82
C ILE A 108 3.58 2.02 8.79
N GLY A 109 2.96 0.94 9.26
CA GLY A 109 2.35 -0.08 8.42
C GLY A 109 3.23 -1.30 8.17
N THR A 110 2.67 -2.25 7.43
CA THR A 110 3.36 -3.47 6.99
C THR A 110 3.86 -3.31 5.56
N VAL A 111 4.93 -4.01 5.22
CA VAL A 111 5.52 -4.00 3.86
C VAL A 111 4.46 -4.33 2.80
N GLY A 112 3.67 -5.39 3.00
CA GLY A 112 2.60 -5.76 2.08
C GLY A 112 1.49 -4.72 1.98
N GLY A 113 1.11 -4.11 3.11
CA GLY A 113 0.10 -3.05 3.15
C GLY A 113 0.53 -1.79 2.39
N LEU A 114 1.79 -1.35 2.59
CA LEU A 114 2.36 -0.20 1.88
C LEU A 114 2.43 -0.41 0.37
N LEU A 115 2.86 -1.60 -0.05
CA LEU A 115 2.88 -1.98 -1.46
C LEU A 115 1.47 -2.07 -2.05
N ALA A 116 0.53 -2.71 -1.32
CA ALA A 116 -0.84 -2.84 -1.77
C ALA A 116 -1.53 -1.47 -1.95
N LEU A 117 -1.25 -0.51 -1.05
CA LEU A 117 -1.76 0.86 -1.16
C LEU A 117 -1.03 1.67 -2.24
N GLY A 118 0.23 1.37 -2.51
CA GLY A 118 1.04 2.14 -3.45
C GLY A 118 1.28 3.57 -2.98
N LEU A 119 1.49 3.75 -1.65
CA LEU A 119 1.68 5.08 -1.08
C LEU A 119 2.86 5.81 -1.70
N PRO A 120 2.73 7.11 -1.95
CA PRO A 120 3.83 7.95 -2.39
C PRO A 120 4.98 7.95 -1.38
N ASN A 121 6.20 7.99 -1.92
CA ASN A 121 7.44 7.98 -1.15
C ASN A 121 8.18 9.29 -1.39
N GLY A 122 8.55 10.01 -0.34
CA GLY A 122 9.29 11.28 -0.43
C GLY A 122 10.72 11.15 -0.97
N LEU A 123 11.21 9.94 -1.22
CA LEU A 123 12.48 9.68 -1.90
C LEU A 123 12.29 9.23 -3.37
N GLU A 124 11.04 9.16 -3.84
CA GLU A 124 10.69 8.56 -5.14
C GLU A 124 11.39 9.26 -6.31
N ALA A 125 11.49 10.58 -6.28
CA ALA A 125 12.16 11.36 -7.32
C ALA A 125 13.66 11.05 -7.45
N ARG A 126 14.30 10.58 -6.38
CA ARG A 126 15.74 10.30 -6.33
C ARG A 126 16.07 8.82 -6.38
N CYS A 127 15.22 7.99 -5.80
CA CYS A 127 15.47 6.56 -5.64
C CYS A 127 14.52 5.69 -6.43
N GLY A 128 13.45 6.24 -7.02
CA GLY A 128 12.35 5.48 -7.59
C GLY A 128 11.31 5.07 -6.54
N GLY A 129 10.16 4.61 -7.01
CA GLY A 129 9.05 4.17 -6.17
C GLY A 129 9.05 2.66 -5.89
N TRP A 130 7.99 2.18 -5.26
CA TRP A 130 7.82 0.75 -4.93
C TRP A 130 8.00 -0.19 -6.13
N ARG A 131 7.58 0.26 -7.34
CA ARG A 131 7.71 -0.55 -8.58
C ARG A 131 9.15 -0.75 -9.03
N ASP A 132 10.05 0.17 -8.63
CA ASP A 132 11.47 0.10 -8.96
C ASP A 132 12.25 -0.72 -7.94
N TRP A 133 11.74 -0.79 -6.70
CA TRP A 133 12.38 -1.51 -5.59
C TRP A 133 11.89 -2.94 -5.44
N CYS A 134 10.68 -3.25 -5.90
CA CYS A 134 10.13 -4.59 -5.86
C CYS A 134 10.65 -5.43 -7.01
N LEU A 135 11.47 -6.42 -6.70
CA LEU A 135 12.05 -7.38 -7.65
C LEU A 135 11.15 -8.58 -7.88
N GLY A 136 10.25 -8.87 -6.94
CA GLY A 136 9.33 -10.00 -7.05
C GLY A 136 8.39 -10.12 -5.86
N MET A 137 7.39 -10.98 -5.99
CA MET A 137 6.42 -11.29 -4.94
C MET A 137 5.99 -12.74 -4.99
N THR A 138 5.67 -13.28 -3.81
CA THR A 138 4.81 -14.45 -3.62
C THR A 138 3.42 -13.93 -3.26
N ILE A 139 2.42 -14.34 -4.01
CA ILE A 139 1.02 -13.94 -3.80
C ILE A 139 0.14 -15.17 -3.66
N VAL A 140 -0.95 -15.04 -2.90
CA VAL A 140 -2.04 -16.01 -2.85
C VAL A 140 -3.19 -15.47 -3.69
N ARG A 141 -3.58 -16.25 -4.68
CA ARG A 141 -4.69 -15.93 -5.60
C ARG A 141 -6.04 -16.18 -4.91
N PRO A 142 -7.15 -15.63 -5.44
CA PRO A 142 -8.49 -15.86 -4.88
C PRO A 142 -8.89 -17.33 -4.73
N ASP A 143 -8.34 -18.20 -5.59
CA ASP A 143 -8.54 -19.67 -5.54
C ASP A 143 -7.65 -20.40 -4.52
N GLY A 144 -6.90 -19.66 -3.70
CA GLY A 144 -5.96 -20.20 -2.70
C GLY A 144 -4.63 -20.70 -3.30
N ARG A 145 -4.43 -20.61 -4.61
CA ARG A 145 -3.16 -21.03 -5.22
C ARG A 145 -2.07 -20.00 -5.00
N VAL A 146 -0.90 -20.49 -4.64
CA VAL A 146 0.31 -19.66 -4.53
C VAL A 146 0.90 -19.41 -5.92
N ALA A 147 1.17 -18.16 -6.24
CA ALA A 147 1.85 -17.75 -7.45
C ALA A 147 3.09 -16.90 -7.10
N ARG A 148 4.16 -17.05 -7.88
CA ARG A 148 5.39 -16.31 -7.74
C ARG A 148 5.70 -15.55 -9.02
N SER A 149 6.17 -14.31 -8.91
CA SER A 149 6.60 -13.47 -10.03
C SER A 149 7.85 -12.70 -9.64
N GLY A 150 8.77 -12.54 -10.57
CA GLY A 150 10.07 -11.95 -10.33
C GLY A 150 11.06 -12.93 -9.71
N SER A 151 12.24 -12.44 -9.33
CA SER A 151 13.31 -13.24 -8.71
C SER A 151 14.23 -12.33 -7.90
N GLN A 152 15.15 -12.93 -7.14
CA GLN A 152 16.19 -12.20 -6.41
C GLN A 152 17.26 -11.59 -7.36
N ALA A 153 17.30 -12.02 -8.62
CA ALA A 153 18.20 -11.45 -9.60
C ALA A 153 17.73 -10.07 -10.04
N VAL A 154 18.59 -9.07 -9.91
CA VAL A 154 18.32 -7.65 -10.27
C VAL A 154 17.95 -7.49 -11.76
N LYS A 155 18.29 -8.45 -12.58
CA LYS A 155 17.97 -8.50 -14.02
C LYS A 155 17.31 -9.84 -14.35
N SER A 156 16.00 -9.90 -14.29
CA SER A 156 15.24 -11.01 -14.88
C SER A 156 14.88 -10.66 -16.32
N VAL A 157 15.34 -11.47 -17.27
CA VAL A 157 15.04 -11.29 -18.71
C VAL A 157 13.90 -12.20 -19.18
N ALA A 158 13.33 -13.01 -18.29
CA ALA A 158 12.27 -13.95 -18.61
C ALA A 158 11.03 -13.71 -17.77
N GLY A 159 9.89 -13.56 -18.42
CA GLY A 159 8.58 -13.42 -17.79
C GLY A 159 8.07 -11.98 -17.68
N TYR A 160 6.78 -11.87 -17.37
CA TYR A 160 6.14 -10.58 -17.13
C TYR A 160 6.24 -10.22 -15.64
N ASP A 161 6.44 -8.95 -15.34
CA ASP A 161 6.49 -8.39 -13.99
C ASP A 161 5.08 -8.32 -13.35
N VAL A 162 4.40 -9.46 -13.27
CA VAL A 162 3.02 -9.54 -12.76
C VAL A 162 2.93 -9.01 -11.31
N HIS A 163 4.00 -9.15 -10.53
CA HIS A 163 4.07 -8.59 -9.18
C HIS A 163 3.85 -7.07 -9.14
N LYS A 164 4.22 -6.35 -10.20
CA LYS A 164 4.00 -4.90 -10.28
C LYS A 164 2.52 -4.52 -10.40
N LEU A 165 1.64 -5.45 -10.78
CA LEU A 165 0.19 -5.22 -10.78
C LEU A 165 -0.39 -5.20 -9.36
N MET A 166 0.29 -5.84 -8.40
CA MET A 166 -0.15 -5.88 -7.00
C MET A 166 0.09 -4.54 -6.29
N ILE A 167 1.04 -3.74 -6.80
CA ILE A 167 1.39 -2.44 -6.21
C ILE A 167 0.30 -1.43 -6.54
N GLY A 168 -0.36 -0.89 -5.51
CA GLY A 168 -1.52 0.00 -5.64
C GLY A 168 -2.85 -0.71 -5.92
N ALA A 169 -2.85 -2.07 -6.00
CA ALA A 169 -4.07 -2.84 -6.25
C ALA A 169 -4.94 -3.04 -5.01
N ARG A 170 -4.51 -2.57 -3.82
CA ARG A 170 -5.29 -2.61 -2.57
C ARG A 170 -5.77 -4.00 -2.17
N GLY A 171 -4.98 -5.03 -2.45
CA GLY A 171 -5.35 -6.41 -2.17
C GLY A 171 -6.50 -6.96 -3.01
N THR A 172 -6.95 -6.26 -4.06
CA THR A 172 -8.08 -6.68 -4.89
C THR A 172 -7.75 -7.75 -5.91
N LEU A 173 -6.47 -7.93 -6.25
CA LEU A 173 -6.01 -8.85 -7.30
C LEU A 173 -5.34 -10.10 -6.75
N GLY A 174 -4.93 -10.10 -5.51
CA GLY A 174 -4.25 -11.18 -4.81
C GLY A 174 -3.80 -10.73 -3.44
N VAL A 175 -3.54 -11.67 -2.53
CA VAL A 175 -3.00 -11.39 -1.20
C VAL A 175 -1.48 -11.51 -1.27
N ILE A 176 -0.77 -10.43 -0.93
CA ILE A 176 0.69 -10.41 -0.90
C ILE A 176 1.14 -11.21 0.33
N ALA A 177 1.96 -12.24 0.11
CA ALA A 177 2.51 -13.08 1.16
C ALA A 177 3.97 -12.77 1.47
N GLU A 178 4.81 -12.64 0.43
CA GLU A 178 6.23 -12.30 0.54
C GLU A 178 6.61 -11.31 -0.56
N VAL A 179 7.62 -10.52 -0.28
CA VAL A 179 8.13 -9.50 -1.21
C VAL A 179 9.65 -9.62 -1.29
N ILE A 180 10.18 -9.56 -2.49
CA ILE A 180 11.61 -9.44 -2.76
C ILE A 180 11.88 -7.96 -3.02
N LEU A 181 12.68 -7.34 -2.17
CA LEU A 181 13.01 -5.92 -2.26
C LEU A 181 14.50 -5.74 -2.49
N ARG A 182 14.84 -4.76 -3.33
CA ARG A 182 16.19 -4.23 -3.40
C ARG A 182 16.42 -3.30 -2.22
N THR A 183 17.59 -3.36 -1.62
CA THR A 183 18.04 -2.46 -0.55
C THR A 183 19.02 -1.41 -1.08
N LEU A 184 19.31 -0.42 -0.26
CA LEU A 184 20.29 0.64 -0.51
C LEU A 184 21.27 0.69 0.65
N PRO A 185 22.58 0.97 0.43
CA PRO A 185 23.47 1.29 1.54
C PRO A 185 22.93 2.46 2.36
N LEU A 186 22.93 2.34 3.68
CA LEU A 186 22.36 3.34 4.59
C LEU A 186 22.98 4.73 4.37
N GLY A 187 24.29 4.78 4.13
CA GLY A 187 25.03 6.03 3.85
C GLY A 187 24.73 6.65 2.48
N ALA A 188 24.05 5.92 1.58
CA ALA A 188 23.65 6.41 0.26
C ALA A 188 22.16 6.84 0.23
N ARG A 189 21.43 6.70 1.34
CA ARG A 189 20.04 7.15 1.43
C ARG A 189 19.99 8.67 1.37
N PRO A 190 19.32 9.27 0.37
CA PRO A 190 19.18 10.72 0.32
C PRO A 190 18.20 11.23 1.39
N GLU A 191 18.29 12.52 1.69
CA GLU A 191 17.27 13.20 2.47
C GLU A 191 16.02 13.45 1.62
N PRO A 192 14.81 13.41 2.21
CA PRO A 192 13.60 13.79 1.50
C PRO A 192 13.65 15.22 0.98
N SER A 193 13.04 15.45 -0.19
CA SER A 193 13.02 16.76 -0.84
C SER A 193 11.81 17.63 -0.48
N TRP A 194 11.02 17.20 0.49
CA TRP A 194 9.80 17.91 0.88
C TRP A 194 10.02 19.11 1.81
N THR A 195 9.06 20.02 1.82
CA THR A 195 8.90 21.08 2.81
C THR A 195 7.68 20.77 3.68
N ALA A 196 7.79 20.99 5.00
CA ALA A 196 6.72 20.73 5.94
C ALA A 196 6.29 22.01 6.66
N THR A 197 4.98 22.19 6.85
CA THR A 197 4.39 23.25 7.66
C THR A 197 3.31 22.68 8.56
N GLY A 198 3.51 22.77 9.88
CA GLY A 198 2.62 22.17 10.87
C GLY A 198 2.71 20.64 10.95
N ASP A 199 1.95 20.07 11.87
CA ASP A 199 1.92 18.64 12.14
C ASP A 199 0.76 17.96 11.39
N LEU A 200 1.05 16.88 10.69
CA LEU A 200 0.05 16.05 10.04
C LEU A 200 -0.40 14.92 10.97
N SER A 201 -1.70 14.68 10.99
CA SER A 201 -2.30 13.54 11.68
C SER A 201 -2.74 12.48 10.66
N ALA A 202 -2.46 11.21 10.95
CA ALA A 202 -2.94 10.10 10.13
C ALA A 202 -4.47 9.97 10.13
N ASP A 203 -5.15 10.53 11.15
CA ASP A 203 -6.61 10.45 11.29
C ASP A 203 -7.37 11.40 10.37
N ASN A 204 -6.70 12.42 9.84
CA ASN A 204 -7.32 13.43 8.98
C ASN A 204 -6.31 13.87 7.92
N LEU A 205 -5.94 12.95 7.04
CA LEU A 205 -4.91 13.17 6.02
C LEU A 205 -5.51 13.05 4.62
N ARG A 206 -5.17 14.00 3.78
CA ARG A 206 -5.32 13.95 2.33
C ARG A 206 -3.95 13.84 1.69
N ILE A 207 -3.78 12.90 0.79
CA ILE A 207 -2.61 12.78 -0.08
C ILE A 207 -3.10 13.03 -1.49
N GLN A 208 -2.55 14.02 -2.16
CA GLN A 208 -2.92 14.35 -3.55
C GLN A 208 -1.65 14.48 -4.39
N ARG A 209 -1.60 13.76 -5.50
CA ARG A 209 -0.57 13.88 -6.52
C ARG A 209 -1.22 14.40 -7.79
N THR A 210 -0.62 15.42 -8.40
CA THR A 210 -1.13 16.06 -9.61
C THR A 210 -0.01 16.21 -10.65
N LEU A 211 -0.32 16.79 -11.81
CA LEU A 211 0.71 17.18 -12.76
C LEU A 211 1.52 18.36 -12.22
N ALA A 212 2.78 18.46 -12.63
CA ALA A 212 3.66 19.57 -12.20
C ALA A 212 3.09 20.94 -12.58
N THR A 213 2.34 21.04 -13.67
CA THR A 213 1.67 22.26 -14.12
C THR A 213 0.59 22.76 -13.15
N ASP A 214 -0.05 21.84 -12.44
CA ASP A 214 -1.21 22.15 -11.57
C ASP A 214 -0.79 22.24 -10.09
N PHE A 215 0.44 21.79 -9.76
CA PHE A 215 0.91 21.69 -8.39
C PHE A 215 0.97 23.06 -7.67
N ALA A 216 1.36 24.10 -8.36
CA ALA A 216 1.39 25.46 -7.79
C ALA A 216 -0.01 25.95 -7.38
N ALA A 217 -1.05 25.62 -8.17
CA ALA A 217 -2.43 25.94 -7.85
C ALA A 217 -2.93 25.13 -6.65
N LEU A 218 -2.55 23.85 -6.56
CA LEU A 218 -2.85 23.00 -5.41
C LEU A 218 -2.22 23.55 -4.12
N LEU A 219 -0.94 23.93 -4.15
CA LEU A 219 -0.25 24.53 -3.00
C LEU A 219 -0.89 25.84 -2.56
N ALA A 220 -1.29 26.67 -3.51
CA ALA A 220 -1.95 27.93 -3.21
C ALA A 220 -3.31 27.72 -2.51
N ALA A 221 -4.06 26.70 -2.93
CA ALA A 221 -5.34 26.35 -2.32
C ALA A 221 -5.16 25.72 -0.91
N ALA A 222 -4.08 25.02 -0.67
CA ALA A 222 -3.77 24.40 0.62
C ALA A 222 -3.10 25.37 1.62
N ARG A 223 -2.90 26.63 1.24
CA ARG A 223 -2.24 27.64 2.09
C ARG A 223 -2.95 27.79 3.43
N GLY A 224 -2.19 27.67 4.52
CA GLY A 224 -2.70 27.77 5.89
C GLY A 224 -3.13 26.45 6.52
N LEU A 225 -3.13 25.36 5.77
CA LEU A 225 -3.30 24.01 6.31
C LEU A 225 -1.96 23.42 6.76
N PRO A 226 -1.94 22.57 7.79
CA PRO A 226 -0.81 21.68 8.02
C PRO A 226 -0.57 20.85 6.75
N GLN A 227 0.66 20.88 6.23
CA GLN A 227 0.97 20.22 4.96
C GLN A 227 2.44 19.83 4.84
N VAL A 228 2.70 18.80 4.04
CA VAL A 228 4.02 18.44 3.54
C VAL A 228 3.95 18.41 2.01
N ALA A 229 4.80 19.18 1.36
CA ALA A 229 4.82 19.33 -0.08
C ALA A 229 6.12 18.79 -0.67
N ASP A 230 6.01 17.85 -1.61
CA ASP A 230 7.12 17.34 -2.40
C ASP A 230 6.95 17.82 -3.86
N GLU A 231 7.67 18.88 -4.20
CA GLU A 231 7.62 19.50 -5.54
C GLU A 231 8.18 18.52 -6.60
N ALA A 232 9.16 17.70 -6.24
CA ALA A 232 9.82 16.80 -7.18
C ALA A 232 8.87 15.71 -7.73
N THR A 233 7.89 15.30 -6.93
CA THR A 233 6.86 14.33 -7.33
C THR A 233 5.48 14.95 -7.49
N SER A 234 5.37 16.29 -7.29
CA SER A 234 4.09 17.02 -7.29
C SER A 234 3.06 16.38 -6.35
N THR A 235 3.51 15.99 -5.15
CA THR A 235 2.70 15.32 -4.14
C THR A 235 2.51 16.22 -2.93
N LEU A 236 1.27 16.37 -2.50
CA LEU A 236 0.86 17.11 -1.31
C LEU A 236 0.25 16.14 -0.29
N TRP A 237 0.77 16.14 0.93
CA TRP A 237 0.12 15.61 2.13
C TRP A 237 -0.43 16.80 2.91
N SER A 238 -1.72 16.84 3.18
CA SER A 238 -2.36 17.94 3.91
C SER A 238 -3.40 17.42 4.89
N ALA A 239 -3.80 18.24 5.86
CA ALA A 239 -5.03 17.96 6.57
C ALA A 239 -6.18 17.83 5.57
N ASP A 240 -7.15 16.91 5.85
CA ASP A 240 -8.27 16.70 4.93
C ASP A 240 -9.12 17.96 4.81
N ALA A 241 -9.20 18.46 3.61
CA ALA A 241 -9.92 19.68 3.25
C ALA A 241 -10.44 19.53 1.82
N GLU A 242 -11.42 20.36 1.46
CA GLU A 242 -11.85 20.47 0.07
C GLU A 242 -10.81 21.26 -0.73
N LEU A 243 -9.90 20.54 -1.37
CA LEU A 243 -8.91 21.09 -2.28
C LEU A 243 -9.36 20.89 -3.74
N PRO A 244 -8.92 21.77 -4.66
CA PRO A 244 -9.24 21.64 -6.08
C PRO A 244 -8.74 20.31 -6.63
N ARG A 245 -9.43 19.82 -7.65
CA ARG A 245 -9.08 18.62 -8.40
C ARG A 245 -8.77 18.99 -9.83
N PHE A 246 -7.79 18.29 -10.36
CA PHE A 246 -7.35 18.43 -11.74
C PHE A 246 -7.56 17.09 -12.47
N GLU A 247 -7.58 17.11 -13.78
CA GLU A 247 -7.99 15.97 -14.62
C GLU A 247 -7.23 14.64 -14.35
N HIS A 248 -5.98 14.74 -13.91
CA HIS A 248 -5.10 13.58 -13.70
C HIS A 248 -4.69 13.36 -12.24
N ASP A 249 -5.46 13.89 -11.32
CA ASP A 249 -5.15 13.76 -9.90
C ASP A 249 -5.30 12.33 -9.40
N TRP A 250 -4.32 11.92 -8.61
CA TRP A 250 -4.43 10.79 -7.70
C TRP A 250 -4.67 11.32 -6.30
N VAL A 251 -5.75 10.93 -5.66
CA VAL A 251 -6.13 11.41 -4.32
C VAL A 251 -6.41 10.24 -3.39
N MET A 252 -5.89 10.31 -2.17
CA MET A 252 -6.21 9.43 -1.06
C MET A 252 -6.60 10.27 0.15
N ARG A 253 -7.63 9.89 0.88
CA ARG A 253 -8.07 10.52 2.12
C ARG A 253 -8.05 9.54 3.27
N ALA A 254 -7.61 9.99 4.44
CA ALA A 254 -7.66 9.26 5.69
C ALA A 254 -8.77 9.80 6.60
N GLY A 255 -9.34 8.96 7.44
CA GLY A 255 -10.18 9.38 8.57
C GLY A 255 -11.62 9.73 8.23
N CYS A 256 -12.01 9.82 6.99
CA CYS A 256 -13.39 10.13 6.61
C CYS A 256 -14.08 8.90 6.02
N GLY A 257 -15.14 8.42 6.65
CA GLY A 257 -15.91 7.20 6.35
C GLY A 257 -16.45 7.01 4.93
N SER A 258 -15.78 7.54 3.95
CA SER A 258 -16.10 7.32 2.56
C SER A 258 -15.06 6.40 1.94
N ARG A 259 -15.51 5.34 1.29
CA ARG A 259 -14.75 4.54 0.32
C ARG A 259 -14.30 5.38 -0.88
N ASN A 260 -14.13 6.67 -0.68
CA ASN A 260 -13.77 7.66 -1.69
C ASN A 260 -12.27 7.64 -1.94
N LEU A 261 -11.86 6.52 -2.46
CA LEU A 261 -10.79 6.51 -3.42
C LEU A 261 -11.38 7.09 -4.69
N GLU A 262 -11.08 8.34 -4.90
CA GLU A 262 -11.60 9.03 -6.04
C GLU A 262 -11.06 8.39 -7.31
N PRO A 263 -11.87 8.29 -8.36
CA PRO A 263 -11.57 7.45 -9.52
C PRO A 263 -10.26 7.88 -10.19
N PHE A 264 -9.46 6.91 -10.57
CA PHE A 264 -8.53 7.07 -11.68
C PHE A 264 -9.28 7.59 -12.90
N ASP A 265 -8.57 8.20 -13.85
CA ASP A 265 -9.20 8.48 -15.15
C ASP A 265 -9.89 7.22 -15.71
N ALA A 266 -10.88 7.41 -16.55
CA ALA A 266 -11.73 6.32 -17.05
C ALA A 266 -10.94 5.18 -17.74
N VAL A 267 -9.75 5.48 -18.28
CA VAL A 267 -8.88 4.51 -18.95
C VAL A 267 -8.23 3.60 -17.91
N HIS A 268 -7.60 4.16 -16.87
CA HIS A 268 -7.00 3.39 -15.79
C HIS A 268 -8.04 2.57 -15.03
N ALA A 269 -9.20 3.15 -14.73
CA ALA A 269 -10.32 2.43 -14.12
C ALA A 269 -10.78 1.25 -14.99
N GLY A 270 -10.84 1.44 -16.30
CA GLY A 270 -11.15 0.37 -17.25
C GLY A 270 -10.15 -0.79 -17.22
N TRP A 271 -8.86 -0.49 -17.16
CA TRP A 271 -7.81 -1.50 -17.06
C TRP A 271 -7.85 -2.23 -15.71
N MET A 272 -8.04 -1.53 -14.60
CA MET A 272 -8.15 -2.14 -13.29
C MET A 272 -9.35 -3.08 -13.18
N ARG A 273 -10.52 -2.69 -13.72
CA ARG A 273 -11.70 -3.57 -13.77
C ARG A 273 -11.46 -4.82 -14.62
N ARG A 274 -10.75 -4.71 -15.74
CA ARG A 274 -10.36 -5.87 -16.57
C ARG A 274 -9.40 -6.80 -15.83
N ALA A 275 -8.38 -6.25 -15.17
CA ALA A 275 -7.45 -7.03 -14.36
C ALA A 275 -8.18 -7.75 -13.21
N LYS A 276 -9.08 -7.05 -12.50
CA LYS A 276 -9.91 -7.62 -11.46
C LYS A 276 -10.75 -8.79 -11.97
N LYS A 277 -11.46 -8.60 -13.08
CA LYS A 277 -12.30 -9.65 -13.69
C LYS A 277 -11.49 -10.87 -14.11
N LEU A 278 -10.23 -10.69 -14.53
CA LEU A 278 -9.34 -11.77 -14.94
C LEU A 278 -8.75 -12.53 -13.74
N LEU A 279 -8.31 -11.80 -12.72
CA LEU A 279 -7.57 -12.36 -11.59
C LEU A 279 -8.45 -12.78 -10.42
N ASP A 280 -9.59 -12.13 -10.25
CA ASP A 280 -10.59 -12.41 -9.21
C ASP A 280 -12.01 -12.34 -9.81
N PRO A 281 -12.39 -13.30 -10.67
CA PRO A 281 -13.67 -13.28 -11.39
C PRO A 281 -14.89 -13.36 -10.47
N GLU A 282 -14.74 -13.91 -9.27
CA GLU A 282 -15.82 -14.04 -8.28
C GLU A 282 -15.97 -12.80 -7.39
N GLY A 283 -15.07 -11.82 -7.52
CA GLY A 283 -15.07 -10.63 -6.68
C GLY A 283 -14.86 -10.92 -5.20
N LYS A 284 -14.04 -11.91 -4.89
CA LYS A 284 -13.79 -12.44 -3.55
C LYS A 284 -12.96 -11.50 -2.67
N LEU A 285 -11.90 -10.90 -3.24
CA LEU A 285 -10.92 -10.09 -2.54
C LEU A 285 -11.33 -8.61 -2.51
N ASN A 286 -11.38 -8.03 -1.30
CA ASN A 286 -11.68 -6.62 -1.08
C ASN A 286 -12.84 -6.12 -1.98
N PRO A 287 -14.03 -6.76 -1.90
CA PRO A 287 -15.16 -6.40 -2.71
C PRO A 287 -15.58 -4.94 -2.40
N GLY A 288 -15.93 -4.21 -3.43
CA GLY A 288 -16.27 -2.78 -3.33
C GLY A 288 -15.09 -1.82 -3.39
N ALA A 289 -13.85 -2.28 -3.22
CA ALA A 289 -12.68 -1.40 -3.25
C ALA A 289 -12.40 -0.79 -4.65
N LEU A 290 -12.92 -1.39 -5.71
CA LEU A 290 -12.85 -0.89 -7.09
C LEU A 290 -14.21 -0.45 -7.66
N GLU A 291 -15.29 -0.55 -6.88
CA GLU A 291 -16.65 -0.18 -7.35
C GLU A 291 -16.85 1.34 -7.35
N ALA A 292 -16.04 2.06 -6.58
CA ALA A 292 -16.01 3.52 -6.57
C ALA A 292 -15.16 4.13 -7.70
N ILE A 293 -14.62 3.29 -8.58
CA ILE A 293 -13.74 3.70 -9.68
C ILE A 293 -14.50 3.72 -11.02
#